data_79de1094f541106ae79cbdfa25a7452c
#
_entry.id   79de1094f541106ae79cbdfa25a7452c
#
_cell.length_a   1.000
_cell.length_b   1.000
_cell.length_c   1.000
_cell.angle_alpha   90.00
_cell.angle_beta   90.00
_cell.angle_gamma   90.00
#
_symmetry.space_group_name_H-M   'P 1'
#
loop_
_entity.id
_entity.type
_entity.pdbx_description
1 polymer ?
#
loop_
_entity_poly.entity_id
_entity_poly.type
_entity_poly.pdbx_seq_one_letter_code
_entity_poly.pdbx_strand_id
1 'polypeptide(L)'
;MKKRIAISVLTIAALFASTSTVFADAQSDYQLALQQYKTALANWSANNKLEQENYKQAMKAWNDAKKAAEKARKAIAAKFKADAEAIKARTSIAVAAAANAKDKKAANAAGKLEMDAAILARNTALASIAAIQEKPTKPVASPMPTAPTKTTPTAKSKVK
;
A
#
# COMPACT_ATOMS: atom_id res chain seq x y z
N MET A 1 5.54 -15.10 -2.09
CA MET A 1 4.72 -15.44 -0.91
C MET A 1 3.74 -14.28 -0.65
N LYS A 2 2.46 -14.46 -0.99
CA LYS A 2 1.42 -13.45 -0.79
C LYS A 2 0.96 -13.51 0.66
N LYS A 3 1.43 -12.62 1.53
CA LYS A 3 0.85 -12.45 2.87
C LYS A 3 -0.49 -11.75 2.72
N ARG A 4 -1.57 -12.52 2.76
CA ARG A 4 -2.93 -12.02 2.90
C ARG A 4 -3.09 -11.56 4.35
N ILE A 5 -3.19 -10.26 4.56
CA ILE A 5 -3.60 -9.69 5.85
C ILE A 5 -5.09 -9.99 5.96
N ALA A 6 -5.43 -11.00 6.76
CA ALA A 6 -6.81 -11.28 7.13
C ALA A 6 -7.28 -10.16 8.08
N ILE A 7 -8.14 -9.28 7.57
CA ILE A 7 -8.89 -8.35 8.41
C ILE A 7 -9.98 -9.18 9.08
N SER A 8 -9.76 -9.52 10.35
CA SER A 8 -10.78 -10.14 11.20
C SER A 8 -11.83 -9.08 11.51
N VAL A 9 -12.92 -9.09 10.75
CA VAL A 9 -14.15 -8.39 11.12
C VAL A 9 -14.75 -9.14 12.30
N LEU A 10 -14.56 -8.60 13.50
CA LEU A 10 -15.20 -9.11 14.70
C LEU A 10 -16.68 -8.72 14.67
N THR A 11 -17.50 -9.59 14.10
CA THR A 11 -18.97 -9.46 14.14
C THR A 11 -19.41 -9.83 15.55
N ILE A 12 -19.68 -8.83 16.38
CA ILE A 12 -20.35 -9.02 17.67
C ILE A 12 -21.84 -9.26 17.36
N ALA A 13 -22.21 -10.53 17.22
CA ALA A 13 -23.61 -10.94 17.22
C ALA A 13 -24.13 -10.79 18.67
N ALA A 14 -24.92 -9.75 18.93
CA ALA A 14 -25.65 -9.62 20.18
C ALA A 14 -26.79 -10.64 20.19
N LEU A 15 -26.59 -11.76 20.89
CA LEU A 15 -27.65 -12.73 21.21
C LEU A 15 -28.56 -12.09 22.28
N PHE A 16 -29.72 -11.60 21.87
CA PHE A 16 -30.79 -11.27 22.79
C PHE A 16 -31.53 -12.56 23.18
N ALA A 17 -31.19 -13.12 24.34
CA ALA A 17 -32.02 -14.12 25.01
C ALA A 17 -33.12 -13.36 25.79
N SER A 18 -34.33 -13.36 25.27
CA SER A 18 -35.51 -12.85 25.95
C SER A 18 -35.96 -13.84 27.01
N THR A 19 -35.77 -13.51 28.29
CA THR A 19 -36.56 -14.08 29.40
C THR A 19 -37.27 -12.93 30.10
N SER A 20 -38.57 -12.99 29.98
CA SER A 20 -39.53 -12.09 30.64
C SER A 20 -39.46 -12.18 32.13
N THR A 21 -39.10 -11.07 32.79
CA THR A 21 -39.59 -10.70 34.13
C THR A 21 -39.89 -9.22 34.15
N VAL A 22 -41.10 -8.97 34.61
CA VAL A 22 -41.86 -7.76 34.65
C VAL A 22 -41.19 -6.75 35.60
N PHE A 23 -41.08 -5.49 35.15
CA PHE A 23 -40.88 -4.26 35.98
C PHE A 23 -39.55 -4.15 36.80
N ALA A 24 -38.46 -4.44 36.19
CA ALA A 24 -37.17 -3.94 36.69
C ALA A 24 -36.57 -3.03 35.64
N ASP A 25 -36.85 -1.75 35.78
CA ASP A 25 -35.94 -0.66 35.45
C ASP A 25 -35.59 -0.42 33.97
N ALA A 26 -36.52 0.22 33.26
CA ALA A 26 -36.23 0.94 31.99
C ALA A 26 -35.02 1.91 32.15
N GLN A 27 -34.67 2.26 33.39
CA GLN A 27 -33.54 3.10 33.72
C GLN A 27 -32.24 2.31 33.80
N SER A 28 -32.25 1.06 34.26
CA SER A 28 -31.07 0.19 34.29
C SER A 28 -30.70 -0.27 32.88
N ASP A 29 -31.70 -0.59 32.06
CA ASP A 29 -31.48 -0.94 30.64
C ASP A 29 -30.91 0.23 29.84
N TYR A 30 -31.40 1.44 30.08
CA TYR A 30 -30.82 2.64 29.46
C TYR A 30 -29.39 2.89 29.93
N GLN A 31 -29.07 2.73 31.20
CA GLN A 31 -27.72 2.88 31.71
C GLN A 31 -26.75 1.83 31.13
N LEU A 32 -27.20 0.60 30.99
CA LEU A 32 -26.42 -0.47 30.35
C LEU A 32 -26.17 -0.15 28.86
N ALA A 33 -27.22 0.27 28.12
CA ALA A 33 -27.11 0.68 26.73
C ALA A 33 -26.17 1.88 26.56
N LEU A 34 -26.14 2.80 27.53
CA LEU A 34 -25.28 3.97 27.52
C LEU A 34 -23.80 3.59 27.77
N GLN A 35 -23.54 2.59 28.63
CA GLN A 35 -22.21 2.04 28.83
C GLN A 35 -21.72 1.32 27.57
N GLN A 36 -22.55 0.48 26.95
CA GLN A 36 -22.25 -0.20 25.70
C GLN A 36 -21.96 0.80 24.58
N TYR A 37 -22.75 1.86 24.46
CA TYR A 37 -22.52 2.95 23.51
C TYR A 37 -21.18 3.64 23.74
N LYS A 38 -20.82 3.97 24.99
CA LYS A 38 -19.51 4.58 25.30
C LYS A 38 -18.36 3.68 24.90
N THR A 39 -18.45 2.38 25.18
CA THR A 39 -17.43 1.39 24.78
C THR A 39 -17.36 1.29 23.25
N ALA A 40 -18.49 1.21 22.57
CA ALA A 40 -18.54 1.18 21.12
C ALA A 40 -17.92 2.44 20.47
N LEU A 41 -18.21 3.62 21.06
CA LEU A 41 -17.64 4.89 20.60
C LEU A 41 -16.11 4.96 20.80
N ALA A 42 -15.62 4.46 21.94
CA ALA A 42 -14.18 4.39 22.21
C ALA A 42 -13.47 3.45 21.21
N ASN A 43 -14.04 2.27 20.97
CA ASN A 43 -13.53 1.30 20.00
C ASN A 43 -13.57 1.85 18.57
N TRP A 44 -14.67 2.50 18.19
CA TRP A 44 -14.79 3.17 16.89
C TRP A 44 -13.70 4.23 16.69
N SER A 45 -13.47 5.08 17.70
CA SER A 45 -12.43 6.12 17.65
C SER A 45 -11.03 5.51 17.55
N ALA A 46 -10.73 4.48 18.33
CA ALA A 46 -9.45 3.78 18.30
C ALA A 46 -9.20 3.10 16.95
N ASN A 47 -10.19 2.41 16.41
CA ASN A 47 -10.08 1.75 15.10
C ASN A 47 -9.86 2.76 13.96
N ASN A 48 -10.64 3.85 13.93
CA ASN A 48 -10.45 4.88 12.92
C ASN A 48 -9.05 5.52 12.99
N LYS A 49 -8.53 5.74 14.19
CA LYS A 49 -7.17 6.25 14.39
C LYS A 49 -6.14 5.26 13.87
N LEU A 50 -6.28 3.99 14.20
CA LEU A 50 -5.39 2.92 13.74
C LEU A 50 -5.40 2.79 12.21
N GLU A 51 -6.58 2.82 11.58
CA GLU A 51 -6.71 2.76 10.13
C GLU A 51 -6.02 3.95 9.44
N GLN A 52 -6.15 5.16 10.00
CA GLN A 52 -5.46 6.34 9.48
C GLN A 52 -3.95 6.25 9.64
N GLU A 53 -3.46 5.72 10.77
CA GLU A 53 -2.03 5.50 10.99
C GLU A 53 -1.47 4.46 10.03
N ASN A 54 -2.16 3.34 9.84
CA ASN A 54 -1.80 2.31 8.87
C ASN A 54 -1.74 2.86 7.45
N TYR A 55 -2.74 3.67 7.07
CA TYR A 55 -2.73 4.35 5.77
C TYR A 55 -1.53 5.28 5.60
N LYS A 56 -1.20 6.09 6.61
CA LYS A 56 -0.02 6.99 6.57
C LYS A 56 1.27 6.19 6.40
N GLN A 57 1.42 5.09 7.13
CA GLN A 57 2.59 4.21 7.02
C GLN A 57 2.67 3.56 5.63
N ALA A 58 1.56 3.05 5.11
CA ALA A 58 1.50 2.47 3.78
C ALA A 58 1.83 3.51 2.69
N MET A 59 1.31 4.73 2.80
CA MET A 59 1.63 5.83 1.88
C MET A 59 3.11 6.23 1.93
N LYS A 60 3.71 6.25 3.13
CA LYS A 60 5.14 6.51 3.28
C LYS A 60 5.96 5.41 2.60
N ALA A 61 5.67 4.15 2.89
CA ALA A 61 6.35 3.01 2.27
C ALA A 61 6.22 3.01 0.74
N TRP A 62 5.03 3.32 0.22
CA TRP A 62 4.80 3.45 -1.21
C TRP A 62 5.64 4.58 -1.84
N ASN A 63 5.68 5.75 -1.22
CA ASN A 63 6.48 6.89 -1.68
C ASN A 63 7.99 6.56 -1.66
N ASP A 64 8.46 5.88 -0.62
CA ASP A 64 9.86 5.50 -0.48
C ASP A 64 10.25 4.47 -1.55
N ALA A 65 9.39 3.46 -1.80
CA ALA A 65 9.57 2.49 -2.88
C ALA A 65 9.60 3.17 -4.26
N LYS A 66 8.71 4.12 -4.51
CA LYS A 66 8.68 4.89 -5.75
C LYS A 66 9.99 5.67 -5.96
N LYS A 67 10.44 6.42 -4.93
CA LYS A 67 11.71 7.17 -5.00
C LYS A 67 12.91 6.26 -5.22
N ALA A 68 12.94 5.10 -4.55
CA ALA A 68 14.00 4.12 -4.72
C ALA A 68 14.04 3.57 -6.16
N ALA A 69 12.89 3.21 -6.72
CA ALA A 69 12.79 2.75 -8.10
C ALA A 69 13.20 3.82 -9.12
N GLU A 70 12.80 5.08 -8.92
CA GLU A 70 13.23 6.21 -9.76
C GLU A 70 14.74 6.43 -9.69
N LYS A 71 15.32 6.39 -8.49
CA LYS A 71 16.78 6.48 -8.28
C LYS A 71 17.52 5.35 -8.98
N ALA A 72 17.03 4.11 -8.85
CA ALA A 72 17.62 2.96 -9.52
C ALA A 72 17.59 3.09 -11.05
N ARG A 73 16.44 3.51 -11.62
CA ARG A 73 16.31 3.76 -13.07
C ARG A 73 17.29 4.82 -13.58
N LYS A 74 17.43 5.92 -12.85
CA LYS A 74 18.40 6.98 -13.18
C LYS A 74 19.85 6.48 -13.14
N ALA A 75 20.19 5.69 -12.12
CA ALA A 75 21.55 5.11 -12.01
C ALA A 75 21.84 4.12 -13.16
N ILE A 76 20.87 3.27 -13.53
CA ILE A 76 21.01 2.35 -14.66
C ILE A 76 21.18 3.13 -15.99
N ALA A 77 20.39 4.18 -16.19
CA ALA A 77 20.51 5.01 -17.39
C ALA A 77 21.87 5.72 -17.47
N ALA A 78 22.34 6.27 -16.34
CA ALA A 78 23.65 6.93 -16.29
C ALA A 78 24.79 5.94 -16.56
N LYS A 79 24.72 4.74 -15.97
CA LYS A 79 25.72 3.68 -16.22
C LYS A 79 25.71 3.27 -17.70
N PHE A 80 24.55 3.01 -18.28
CA PHE A 80 24.46 2.64 -19.68
C PHE A 80 25.03 3.73 -20.61
N LYS A 81 24.77 5.01 -20.32
CA LYS A 81 25.33 6.14 -21.09
C LYS A 81 26.86 6.11 -21.03
N ALA A 82 27.45 5.95 -19.84
CA ALA A 82 28.89 5.89 -19.68
C ALA A 82 29.50 4.69 -20.40
N ASP A 83 28.90 3.50 -20.25
CA ASP A 83 29.35 2.28 -20.96
C ASP A 83 29.28 2.46 -22.49
N ALA A 84 28.19 3.03 -23.01
CA ALA A 84 28.03 3.28 -24.45
C ALA A 84 29.05 4.29 -25.01
N GLU A 85 29.37 5.34 -24.25
CA GLU A 85 30.40 6.32 -24.63
C GLU A 85 31.78 5.66 -24.63
N ALA A 86 32.11 4.85 -23.62
CA ALA A 86 33.35 4.12 -23.55
C ALA A 86 33.50 3.08 -24.70
N ILE A 87 32.44 2.35 -25.04
CA ILE A 87 32.43 1.40 -26.16
C ILE A 87 32.68 2.13 -27.48
N LYS A 88 31.98 3.25 -27.73
CA LYS A 88 32.18 4.06 -28.93
C LYS A 88 33.60 4.56 -29.05
N ALA A 89 34.17 5.07 -27.95
CA ALA A 89 35.55 5.56 -27.94
C ALA A 89 36.55 4.42 -28.27
N ARG A 90 36.43 3.25 -27.60
CA ARG A 90 37.30 2.10 -27.88
C ARG A 90 37.15 1.62 -29.32
N THR A 91 35.93 1.54 -29.84
CA THR A 91 35.68 1.13 -31.23
C THR A 91 36.30 2.11 -32.23
N SER A 92 36.17 3.41 -31.97
CA SER A 92 36.78 4.46 -32.83
C SER A 92 38.29 4.34 -32.84
N ILE A 93 38.95 4.13 -31.70
CA ILE A 93 40.40 3.94 -31.65
C ILE A 93 40.79 2.67 -32.39
N ALA A 94 40.10 1.54 -32.18
CA ALA A 94 40.39 0.29 -32.87
C ALA A 94 40.23 0.38 -34.37
N VAL A 95 39.18 1.10 -34.89
CA VAL A 95 38.97 1.35 -36.32
C VAL A 95 40.06 2.26 -36.89
N ALA A 96 40.52 3.26 -36.13
CA ALA A 96 41.60 4.14 -36.58
C ALA A 96 42.96 3.43 -36.64
N ALA A 97 43.19 2.51 -35.75
CA ALA A 97 44.44 1.69 -35.71
C ALA A 97 44.43 0.54 -36.74
N ALA A 98 43.30 0.21 -37.34
CA ALA A 98 43.17 -0.93 -38.25
C ALA A 98 43.92 -0.69 -39.57
N ALA A 99 44.78 -1.61 -39.97
CA ALA A 99 45.66 -1.50 -41.12
C ALA A 99 44.93 -1.66 -42.47
N ASN A 100 43.80 -2.38 -42.50
CA ASN A 100 43.07 -2.70 -43.71
C ASN A 100 41.55 -2.77 -43.47
N ALA A 101 40.78 -2.92 -44.56
CA ALA A 101 39.33 -2.96 -44.53
C ALA A 101 38.76 -4.15 -43.71
N LYS A 102 39.44 -5.29 -43.69
CA LYS A 102 39.02 -6.47 -42.94
C LYS A 102 39.13 -6.23 -41.43
N ASP A 103 40.22 -5.62 -40.98
CA ASP A 103 40.43 -5.27 -39.59
C ASP A 103 39.48 -4.20 -39.08
N LYS A 104 39.18 -3.18 -39.92
CA LYS A 104 38.14 -2.17 -39.67
C LYS A 104 36.77 -2.82 -39.46
N LYS A 105 36.42 -3.78 -40.33
CA LYS A 105 35.14 -4.52 -40.21
C LYS A 105 35.11 -5.35 -38.92
N ALA A 106 36.22 -6.00 -38.55
CA ALA A 106 36.30 -6.75 -37.32
C ALA A 106 36.16 -5.85 -36.04
N ALA A 107 36.84 -4.69 -36.05
CA ALA A 107 36.73 -3.73 -34.94
C ALA A 107 35.29 -3.20 -34.78
N ASN A 108 34.59 -2.87 -35.86
CA ASN A 108 33.19 -2.45 -35.82
C ASN A 108 32.28 -3.58 -35.33
N ALA A 109 32.51 -4.84 -35.74
CA ALA A 109 31.73 -5.97 -35.30
C ALA A 109 31.94 -6.23 -33.77
N ALA A 110 33.17 -6.12 -33.26
CA ALA A 110 33.46 -6.21 -31.84
C ALA A 110 32.75 -5.10 -31.05
N GLY A 111 32.82 -3.85 -31.48
CA GLY A 111 32.14 -2.73 -30.87
C GLY A 111 30.61 -2.91 -30.85
N LYS A 112 30.02 -3.50 -31.90
CA LYS A 112 28.60 -3.84 -31.93
C LYS A 112 28.25 -4.89 -30.88
N LEU A 113 29.03 -5.95 -30.76
CA LEU A 113 28.82 -7.01 -29.76
C LEU A 113 28.87 -6.45 -28.32
N GLU A 114 29.86 -5.58 -28.05
CA GLU A 114 29.96 -4.90 -26.76
C GLU A 114 28.72 -4.01 -26.47
N MET A 115 28.23 -3.29 -27.49
CA MET A 115 27.03 -2.47 -27.37
C MET A 115 25.78 -3.30 -27.12
N ASP A 116 25.62 -4.41 -27.83
CA ASP A 116 24.51 -5.35 -27.63
C ASP A 116 24.53 -5.95 -26.23
N ALA A 117 25.72 -6.30 -25.70
CA ALA A 117 25.89 -6.74 -24.33
C ALA A 117 25.53 -5.65 -23.30
N ALA A 118 25.91 -4.41 -23.52
CA ALA A 118 25.55 -3.28 -22.66
C ALA A 118 24.03 -3.03 -22.64
N ILE A 119 23.38 -3.15 -23.80
CA ILE A 119 21.91 -3.05 -23.91
C ILE A 119 21.24 -4.18 -23.11
N LEU A 120 21.72 -5.41 -23.24
CA LEU A 120 21.19 -6.55 -22.49
C LEU A 120 21.35 -6.36 -20.99
N ALA A 121 22.54 -5.93 -20.55
CA ALA A 121 22.82 -5.63 -19.14
C ALA A 121 21.87 -4.55 -18.59
N ARG A 122 21.64 -3.46 -19.34
CA ARG A 122 20.67 -2.42 -18.98
C ARG A 122 19.27 -2.99 -18.84
N ASN A 123 18.82 -3.77 -19.80
CA ASN A 123 17.45 -4.32 -19.80
C ASN A 123 17.25 -5.30 -18.63
N THR A 124 18.24 -6.14 -18.34
CA THR A 124 18.24 -7.04 -17.18
C THR A 124 18.18 -6.25 -15.87
N ALA A 125 18.99 -5.19 -15.75
CA ALA A 125 18.99 -4.33 -14.58
C ALA A 125 17.64 -3.59 -14.41
N LEU A 126 17.01 -3.12 -15.48
CA LEU A 126 15.67 -2.51 -15.42
C LEU A 126 14.59 -3.53 -15.01
N ALA A 127 14.68 -4.77 -15.50
CA ALA A 127 13.77 -5.85 -15.13
C ALA A 127 13.92 -6.29 -13.66
N SER A 128 15.10 -6.11 -13.06
CA SER A 128 15.34 -6.41 -11.65
C SER A 128 14.76 -5.39 -10.67
N ILE A 129 14.33 -4.21 -11.15
CA ILE A 129 13.67 -3.22 -10.30
C ILE A 129 12.32 -3.79 -9.85
N ALA A 130 12.13 -3.89 -8.53
CA ALA A 130 10.89 -4.38 -7.95
C ALA A 130 9.68 -3.57 -8.47
N ALA A 131 8.62 -4.27 -8.82
CA ALA A 131 7.36 -3.65 -9.19
C ALA A 131 6.83 -2.83 -7.99
N ILE A 132 6.49 -1.57 -8.25
CA ILE A 132 5.88 -0.71 -7.25
C ILE A 132 4.43 -1.20 -7.08
N GLN A 133 4.04 -1.49 -5.84
CA GLN A 133 2.67 -1.83 -5.52
C GLN A 133 1.71 -0.69 -5.88
N GLU A 134 0.43 -1.01 -6.02
CA GLU A 134 -0.58 0.01 -6.23
C GLU A 134 -0.58 1.02 -5.06
N LYS A 135 -0.92 2.26 -5.39
CA LYS A 135 -1.03 3.33 -4.40
C LYS A 135 -2.07 2.95 -3.34
N PRO A 136 -1.76 3.02 -2.04
CA PRO A 136 -2.73 2.76 -1.00
C PRO A 136 -3.97 3.65 -1.12
N THR A 137 -5.14 3.06 -0.97
CA THR A 137 -6.41 3.79 -0.95
C THR A 137 -6.68 4.33 0.45
N LYS A 138 -7.23 5.54 0.52
CA LYS A 138 -7.62 6.14 1.79
C LYS A 138 -8.74 5.33 2.44
N PRO A 139 -8.63 4.95 3.74
CA PRO A 139 -9.70 4.25 4.41
C PRO A 139 -10.96 5.13 4.48
N VAL A 140 -12.10 4.48 4.30
CA VAL A 140 -13.41 5.11 4.52
C VAL A 140 -13.74 4.92 5.99
N ALA A 141 -14.01 6.03 6.69
CA ALA A 141 -14.38 5.96 8.09
C ALA A 141 -15.64 5.11 8.28
N SER A 142 -15.61 4.17 9.21
CA SER A 142 -16.78 3.40 9.61
C SER A 142 -17.85 4.34 10.17
N PRO A 143 -19.16 4.05 9.99
CA PRO A 143 -20.20 4.87 10.56
C PRO A 143 -20.09 4.92 12.09
N MET A 144 -20.34 6.09 12.65
CA MET A 144 -20.30 6.29 14.10
C MET A 144 -21.44 5.51 14.77
N PRO A 145 -21.22 4.88 15.93
CA PRO A 145 -22.27 4.23 16.70
C PRO A 145 -23.42 5.20 17.02
N THR A 146 -24.64 4.70 16.98
CA THR A 146 -25.85 5.51 17.28
C THR A 146 -26.09 5.53 18.80
N ALA A 147 -26.35 6.72 19.34
CA ALA A 147 -26.65 6.87 20.76
C ALA A 147 -28.01 6.21 21.13
N PRO A 148 -28.12 5.56 22.29
CA PRO A 148 -29.37 4.99 22.74
C PRO A 148 -30.40 6.10 23.03
N THR A 149 -31.65 5.87 22.64
CA THR A 149 -32.75 6.77 22.93
C THR A 149 -33.38 6.42 24.28
N LYS A 150 -33.60 7.44 25.12
CA LYS A 150 -34.31 7.26 26.39
C LYS A 150 -35.80 7.01 26.09
N THR A 151 -36.29 5.80 26.35
CA THR A 151 -37.73 5.54 26.26
C THR A 151 -38.43 6.23 27.44
N THR A 152 -39.25 7.23 27.15
CA THR A 152 -40.12 7.85 28.15
C THR A 152 -41.26 6.87 28.43
N PRO A 153 -41.49 6.47 29.71
CA PRO A 153 -42.61 5.59 30.02
C PRO A 153 -43.91 6.29 29.63
N THR A 154 -44.69 5.65 28.77
CA THR A 154 -46.03 6.13 28.42
C THR A 154 -46.89 6.15 29.68
N ALA A 155 -47.35 7.32 30.09
CA ALA A 155 -48.24 7.47 31.24
C ALA A 155 -49.44 6.56 31.05
N LYS A 156 -49.69 5.65 32.02
CA LYS A 156 -50.88 4.82 32.03
C LYS A 156 -52.08 5.70 32.02
N SER A 157 -52.89 5.62 30.92
CA SER A 157 -54.23 6.19 30.87
C SER A 157 -55.02 5.66 32.08
N LYS A 158 -55.40 6.56 32.98
CA LYS A 158 -56.38 6.24 34.02
C LYS A 158 -57.72 5.99 33.35
N VAL A 159 -58.07 4.69 33.24
CA VAL A 159 -59.45 4.31 32.93
C VAL A 159 -60.26 4.59 34.20
N LYS A 160 -61.21 5.51 34.11
CA LYS A 160 -62.26 5.76 35.10
C LYS A 160 -63.31 4.66 35.03
#